data_48ee97ef0c0179b88a29e85fecce51aa
#
_entry.id   48ee97ef0c0179b88a29e85fecce51aa
#
_cell.length_a   1.000
_cell.length_b   1.000
_cell.length_c   1.000
_cell.angle_alpha   90.00
_cell.angle_beta   90.00
_cell.angle_gamma   90.00
#
_symmetry.space_group_name_H-M   'P 1'
#
loop_
_entity.id
_entity.type
_entity.pdbx_description
1 polymer ?
#
loop_
_entity_poly.entity_id
_entity_poly.type
_entity_poly.pdbx_seq_one_letter_code
_entity_poly.pdbx_strand_id
1 'polypeptide(L)'
;IAGFYNSSVKNRINTNINLMLTMLIGGLWHGASWKFVIWGGLNGLGILVYKYWRKISPYELKNQWYVRCWKIGITFLFITFTRIYFRGETMEHISKWYFQVWNRFDLQSALDILTHYQAVFWVMLLGYITHWLPQTTKNVMESLYSNSPAFIKVIFAAVIGLLCYQAFSSDFQPFIYFQF
;
A
#
# COMPACT_ATOMS: atom_id res chain seq x y z
N ILE A 1 -1.51 0.62 20.30
CA ILE A 1 -2.43 -0.12 19.39
C ILE A 1 -2.48 -1.60 19.77
N ALA A 2 -1.37 -2.21 20.23
CA ALA A 2 -1.34 -3.61 20.67
C ALA A 2 -2.23 -3.89 21.92
N GLY A 3 -2.45 -2.91 22.77
CA GLY A 3 -3.28 -3.06 23.97
C GLY A 3 -4.77 -3.31 23.73
N PHE A 4 -5.30 -2.89 22.58
CA PHE A 4 -6.69 -3.15 22.19
C PHE A 4 -6.93 -4.58 21.69
N TYR A 5 -5.89 -5.28 21.31
CA TYR A 5 -5.96 -6.66 20.80
C TYR A 5 -5.99 -7.71 21.91
N ASN A 6 -5.59 -7.38 23.12
CA ASN A 6 -5.33 -8.35 24.20
C ASN A 6 -6.42 -8.40 25.28
N SER A 7 -7.56 -7.75 25.09
CA SER A 7 -8.69 -7.93 25.99
C SER A 7 -9.35 -9.27 25.71
N SER A 8 -9.28 -10.11 26.71
CA SER A 8 -9.92 -11.42 26.88
C SER A 8 -11.20 -11.59 26.04
N VAL A 9 -11.13 -12.46 25.07
CA VAL A 9 -12.12 -12.73 24.01
C VAL A 9 -13.38 -13.37 24.59
N LYS A 10 -14.18 -12.63 25.32
CA LYS A 10 -15.52 -13.11 25.69
C LYS A 10 -16.62 -12.72 24.67
N ASN A 11 -16.36 -11.80 23.72
CA ASN A 11 -17.36 -11.40 22.76
C ASN A 11 -16.76 -11.11 21.36
N ARG A 12 -17.01 -11.99 20.40
CA ARG A 12 -16.62 -11.81 18.98
C ARG A 12 -17.20 -10.53 18.38
N ILE A 13 -18.37 -10.09 18.85
CA ILE A 13 -19.03 -8.85 18.45
C ILE A 13 -18.17 -7.65 18.87
N ASN A 14 -17.68 -7.62 20.12
CA ASN A 14 -16.84 -6.52 20.60
C ASN A 14 -15.53 -6.42 19.80
N THR A 15 -14.93 -7.56 19.44
CA THR A 15 -13.72 -7.56 18.61
C THR A 15 -13.95 -6.96 17.22
N ASN A 16 -15.08 -7.25 16.57
CA ASN A 16 -15.41 -6.72 15.27
C ASN A 16 -15.72 -5.23 15.31
N ILE A 17 -16.44 -4.80 16.34
CA ILE A 17 -16.73 -3.37 16.59
C ILE A 17 -15.43 -2.62 16.86
N ASN A 18 -14.57 -3.14 17.73
CA ASN A 18 -13.29 -2.50 18.04
C ASN A 18 -12.40 -2.38 16.79
N LEU A 19 -12.38 -3.41 15.93
CA LEU A 19 -11.65 -3.38 14.68
C LEU A 19 -12.21 -2.30 13.74
N MET A 20 -13.53 -2.22 13.57
CA MET A 20 -14.14 -1.17 12.76
C MET A 20 -13.88 0.22 13.32
N LEU A 21 -14.04 0.42 14.62
CA LEU A 21 -13.75 1.70 15.28
C LEU A 21 -12.28 2.11 15.10
N THR A 22 -11.36 1.16 15.26
CA THR A 22 -9.92 1.42 15.05
C THR A 22 -9.64 1.88 13.62
N MET A 23 -10.27 1.25 12.61
CA MET A 23 -10.10 1.62 11.21
C MET A 23 -10.75 2.97 10.89
N LEU A 24 -11.93 3.27 11.45
CA LEU A 24 -12.60 4.55 11.26
C LEU A 24 -11.83 5.70 11.93
N ILE A 25 -11.36 5.51 13.16
CA ILE A 25 -10.54 6.49 13.88
C ILE A 25 -9.20 6.69 13.16
N GLY A 26 -8.57 5.59 12.69
CA GLY A 26 -7.38 5.65 11.87
C GLY A 26 -7.58 6.42 10.57
N GLY A 27 -8.76 6.29 9.94
CA GLY A 27 -9.15 7.10 8.79
C GLY A 27 -9.25 8.59 9.14
N LEU A 28 -9.95 8.93 10.20
CA LEU A 28 -10.09 10.30 10.70
C LEU A 28 -8.75 10.94 11.10
N TRP A 29 -7.82 10.15 11.57
CA TRP A 29 -6.47 10.62 11.90
C TRP A 29 -5.72 11.17 10.67
N HIS A 30 -6.05 10.69 9.47
CA HIS A 30 -5.49 11.20 8.20
C HIS A 30 -6.14 12.49 7.71
N GLY A 31 -7.21 12.95 8.36
CA GLY A 31 -7.86 14.23 8.06
C GLY A 31 -9.36 14.22 8.31
N ALA A 32 -9.91 15.38 8.65
CA ALA A 32 -11.32 15.59 8.97
C ALA A 32 -12.19 15.65 7.69
N SER A 33 -12.17 14.57 6.88
CA SER A 33 -12.95 14.48 5.65
C SER A 33 -13.60 13.11 5.49
N TRP A 34 -14.81 13.10 4.92
CA TRP A 34 -15.57 11.87 4.65
C TRP A 34 -14.81 10.86 3.79
N LYS A 35 -13.92 11.30 2.90
CA LYS A 35 -13.09 10.41 2.08
C LYS A 35 -12.21 9.49 2.94
N PHE A 36 -11.65 10.00 4.03
CA PHE A 36 -10.83 9.22 4.95
C PHE A 36 -11.65 8.29 5.84
N VAL A 37 -12.84 8.72 6.25
CA VAL A 37 -13.79 7.86 6.99
C VAL A 37 -14.22 6.67 6.13
N ILE A 38 -14.57 6.93 4.86
CA ILE A 38 -14.95 5.89 3.89
C ILE A 38 -13.75 4.96 3.64
N TRP A 39 -12.55 5.50 3.44
CA TRP A 39 -11.34 4.72 3.27
C TRP A 39 -11.08 3.79 4.47
N GLY A 40 -11.15 4.32 5.68
CA GLY A 40 -10.99 3.54 6.92
C GLY A 40 -12.08 2.48 7.06
N GLY A 41 -13.33 2.84 6.81
CA GLY A 41 -14.48 1.94 6.84
C GLY A 41 -14.36 0.78 5.85
N LEU A 42 -13.98 1.07 4.60
CA LEU A 42 -13.76 0.05 3.57
C LEU A 42 -12.64 -0.92 3.95
N ASN A 43 -11.51 -0.40 4.47
CA ASN A 43 -10.41 -1.26 4.93
C ASN A 43 -10.83 -2.11 6.13
N GLY A 44 -11.57 -1.55 7.09
CA GLY A 44 -12.15 -2.29 8.22
C GLY A 44 -13.09 -3.40 7.75
N LEU A 45 -13.97 -3.09 6.79
CA LEU A 45 -14.88 -4.06 6.18
C LEU A 45 -14.11 -5.17 5.46
N GLY A 46 -13.08 -4.82 4.69
CA GLY A 46 -12.22 -5.80 4.01
C GLY A 46 -11.59 -6.80 4.98
N ILE A 47 -11.08 -6.33 6.14
CA ILE A 47 -10.52 -7.21 7.17
C ILE A 47 -11.62 -8.11 7.77
N LEU A 48 -12.82 -7.58 8.02
CA LEU A 48 -13.93 -8.38 8.53
C LEU A 48 -14.36 -9.46 7.54
N VAL A 49 -14.51 -9.10 6.26
CA VAL A 49 -14.82 -10.04 5.18
C VAL A 49 -13.77 -11.14 5.12
N TYR A 50 -12.49 -10.78 5.12
CA TYR A 50 -11.39 -11.75 5.14
C TYR A 50 -11.43 -12.65 6.37
N LYS A 51 -11.68 -12.10 7.57
CA LYS A 51 -11.81 -12.87 8.81
C LYS A 51 -12.90 -13.94 8.74
N TYR A 52 -14.04 -13.61 8.13
CA TYR A 52 -15.12 -14.59 7.95
C TYR A 52 -14.83 -15.56 6.81
N TRP A 53 -14.27 -15.06 5.70
CA TRP A 53 -13.86 -15.88 4.57
C TRP A 53 -12.89 -17.00 4.97
N ARG A 54 -11.91 -16.70 5.81
CA ARG A 54 -10.98 -17.71 6.34
C ARG A 54 -11.63 -18.90 7.02
N LYS A 55 -12.84 -18.73 7.58
CA LYS A 55 -13.53 -19.82 8.29
C LYS A 55 -14.25 -20.77 7.35
N ILE A 56 -14.69 -20.28 6.21
CA ILE A 56 -15.52 -21.03 5.24
C ILE A 56 -14.74 -21.45 4.00
N SER A 57 -13.59 -20.81 3.75
CA SER A 57 -12.81 -21.04 2.54
C SER A 57 -12.03 -22.36 2.61
N PRO A 58 -12.26 -23.31 1.68
CA PRO A 58 -11.47 -24.54 1.59
C PRO A 58 -10.05 -24.30 1.06
N TYR A 59 -9.77 -23.08 0.57
CA TYR A 59 -8.50 -22.71 -0.04
C TYR A 59 -7.51 -22.10 0.96
N GLU A 60 -7.92 -21.81 2.19
CA GLU A 60 -7.06 -21.12 3.15
C GLU A 60 -5.84 -21.97 3.56
N LEU A 61 -6.03 -23.28 3.68
CA LEU A 61 -4.96 -24.22 4.02
C LEU A 61 -4.14 -24.70 2.81
N LYS A 62 -4.55 -24.33 1.59
CA LYS A 62 -3.83 -24.73 0.38
C LYS A 62 -2.67 -23.79 0.11
N ASN A 63 -1.45 -24.32 0.17
CA ASN A 63 -0.22 -23.55 -0.09
C ASN A 63 0.23 -23.64 -1.57
N GLN A 64 -0.72 -23.78 -2.50
CA GLN A 64 -0.42 -23.84 -3.92
C GLN A 64 -0.13 -22.43 -4.45
N TRP A 65 0.85 -22.31 -5.35
CA TRP A 65 1.31 -21.03 -5.86
C TRP A 65 0.20 -20.17 -6.50
N TYR A 66 -0.71 -20.80 -7.28
CA TYR A 66 -1.81 -20.09 -7.92
C TYR A 66 -2.84 -19.54 -6.91
N VAL A 67 -3.07 -20.25 -5.80
CA VAL A 67 -3.93 -19.76 -4.71
C VAL A 67 -3.29 -18.54 -4.04
N ARG A 68 -1.96 -18.57 -3.87
CA ARG A 68 -1.22 -17.42 -3.34
C ARG A 68 -1.31 -16.22 -4.28
N CYS A 69 -1.07 -16.42 -5.60
CA CYS A 69 -1.19 -15.36 -6.59
C CYS A 69 -2.60 -14.73 -6.60
N TRP A 70 -3.63 -15.55 -6.56
CA TRP A 70 -5.02 -15.09 -6.49
C TRP A 70 -5.29 -14.25 -5.24
N LYS A 71 -4.87 -14.71 -4.06
CA LYS A 71 -5.01 -13.97 -2.79
C LYS A 71 -4.30 -12.61 -2.86
N ILE A 72 -3.05 -12.59 -3.36
CA ILE A 72 -2.29 -11.35 -3.54
C ILE A 72 -3.01 -10.43 -4.53
N GLY A 73 -3.46 -10.94 -5.66
CA GLY A 73 -4.16 -10.18 -6.69
C GLY A 73 -5.42 -9.49 -6.17
N ILE A 74 -6.31 -10.24 -5.49
CA ILE A 74 -7.52 -9.67 -4.90
C ILE A 74 -7.19 -8.61 -3.85
N THR A 75 -6.23 -8.89 -2.97
CA THR A 75 -5.83 -7.94 -1.93
C THR A 75 -5.26 -6.67 -2.56
N PHE A 76 -4.41 -6.81 -3.57
CA PHE A 76 -3.84 -5.68 -4.31
C PHE A 76 -4.92 -4.83 -4.99
N LEU A 77 -5.87 -5.46 -5.69
CA LEU A 77 -6.99 -4.77 -6.34
C LEU A 77 -7.86 -4.04 -5.31
N PHE A 78 -8.16 -4.69 -4.19
CA PHE A 78 -8.94 -4.07 -3.12
C PHE A 78 -8.23 -2.85 -2.52
N ILE A 79 -6.94 -2.98 -2.20
CA ILE A 79 -6.15 -1.87 -1.67
C ILE A 79 -6.05 -0.73 -2.69
N THR A 80 -5.83 -1.04 -3.97
CA THR A 80 -5.79 -0.04 -5.05
C THR A 80 -7.12 0.71 -5.17
N PHE A 81 -8.23 -0.03 -5.10
CA PHE A 81 -9.57 0.55 -5.12
C PHE A 81 -9.81 1.50 -3.92
N THR A 82 -9.47 1.07 -2.71
CA THR A 82 -9.66 1.92 -1.51
C THR A 82 -8.74 3.14 -1.51
N ARG A 83 -7.54 3.03 -2.11
CA ARG A 83 -6.59 4.15 -2.24
C ARG A 83 -7.11 5.33 -3.05
N ILE A 84 -8.08 5.12 -3.93
CA ILE A 84 -8.73 6.21 -4.68
C ILE A 84 -9.38 7.21 -3.71
N TYR A 85 -10.04 6.72 -2.65
CA TYR A 85 -10.61 7.59 -1.60
C TYR A 85 -9.53 8.34 -0.82
N PHE A 86 -8.40 7.71 -0.58
CA PHE A 86 -7.30 8.34 0.13
C PHE A 86 -6.65 9.47 -0.67
N ARG A 87 -6.44 9.25 -1.98
CA ARG A 87 -5.72 10.17 -2.87
C ARG A 87 -6.61 11.27 -3.46
N GLY A 88 -7.92 11.05 -3.59
CA GLY A 88 -8.83 12.04 -4.16
C GLY A 88 -8.88 13.31 -3.31
N GLU A 89 -8.84 14.48 -3.94
CA GLU A 89 -8.95 15.77 -3.24
C GLU A 89 -10.35 15.98 -2.67
N THR A 90 -11.37 15.70 -3.49
CA THR A 90 -12.77 15.84 -3.13
C THR A 90 -13.56 14.59 -3.49
N MET A 91 -14.75 14.41 -2.89
CA MET A 91 -15.65 13.32 -3.25
C MET A 91 -16.13 13.41 -4.70
N GLU A 92 -16.23 14.62 -5.25
CA GLU A 92 -16.57 14.84 -6.65
C GLU A 92 -15.47 14.32 -7.59
N HIS A 93 -14.19 14.60 -7.30
CA HIS A 93 -13.05 14.05 -8.06
C HIS A 93 -13.05 12.52 -8.03
N ILE A 94 -13.32 11.92 -6.88
CA ILE A 94 -13.38 10.46 -6.72
C ILE A 94 -14.50 9.88 -7.61
N SER A 95 -15.67 10.49 -7.61
CA SER A 95 -16.79 10.03 -8.45
C SER A 95 -16.48 10.16 -9.95
N LYS A 96 -15.81 11.25 -10.36
CA LYS A 96 -15.35 11.43 -11.74
C LYS A 96 -14.35 10.35 -12.16
N TRP A 97 -13.39 10.01 -11.28
CA TRP A 97 -12.42 8.94 -11.57
C TRP A 97 -13.09 7.58 -11.75
N TYR A 98 -14.04 7.21 -10.88
CA TYR A 98 -14.80 5.97 -11.07
C TYR A 98 -15.60 5.97 -12.37
N PHE A 99 -16.27 7.09 -12.68
CA PHE A 99 -17.00 7.24 -13.94
C PHE A 99 -16.09 7.09 -15.16
N GLN A 100 -14.89 7.69 -15.13
CA GLN A 100 -13.92 7.59 -16.22
C GLN A 100 -13.42 6.17 -16.41
N VAL A 101 -13.01 5.51 -15.32
CA VAL A 101 -12.51 4.12 -15.36
C VAL A 101 -13.60 3.17 -15.88
N TRP A 102 -14.86 3.37 -15.48
CA TRP A 102 -15.95 2.48 -15.86
C TRP A 102 -16.46 2.72 -17.29
N ASN A 103 -16.55 3.99 -17.72
CA ASN A 103 -17.22 4.34 -18.97
C ASN A 103 -16.27 4.73 -20.11
N ARG A 104 -15.01 5.05 -19.79
CA ARG A 104 -14.03 5.57 -20.75
C ARG A 104 -12.69 4.84 -20.67
N PHE A 105 -12.70 3.59 -20.21
CA PHE A 105 -11.49 2.79 -20.20
C PHE A 105 -11.05 2.56 -21.66
N ASP A 106 -9.86 3.03 -21.96
CA ASP A 106 -9.22 2.85 -23.25
C ASP A 106 -7.82 2.23 -23.06
N LEU A 107 -7.58 1.13 -23.74
CA LEU A 107 -6.32 0.41 -23.66
C LEU A 107 -5.15 1.24 -24.21
N GLN A 108 -5.40 2.05 -25.24
CA GLN A 108 -4.36 2.91 -25.83
C GLN A 108 -3.88 3.94 -24.80
N SER A 109 -4.80 4.58 -24.09
CA SER A 109 -4.46 5.50 -22.99
C SER A 109 -3.65 4.82 -21.87
N ALA A 110 -3.94 3.55 -21.58
CA ALA A 110 -3.16 2.78 -20.61
C ALA A 110 -1.72 2.52 -21.09
N LEU A 111 -1.52 2.23 -22.37
CA LEU A 111 -0.19 2.07 -22.98
C LEU A 111 0.58 3.40 -23.01
N ASP A 112 -0.11 4.50 -23.32
CA ASP A 112 0.49 5.83 -23.30
C ASP A 112 0.98 6.24 -21.91
N ILE A 113 0.27 5.85 -20.86
CA ILE A 113 0.72 6.03 -19.48
C ILE A 113 2.01 5.25 -19.21
N LEU A 114 2.11 4.00 -19.68
CA LEU A 114 3.33 3.20 -19.51
C LEU A 114 4.54 3.84 -20.18
N THR A 115 4.36 4.40 -21.37
CA THR A 115 5.43 5.07 -22.12
C THR A 115 5.80 6.43 -21.50
N HIS A 116 4.81 7.20 -21.04
CA HIS A 116 5.03 8.53 -20.46
C HIS A 116 5.71 8.45 -19.08
N TYR A 117 5.34 7.44 -18.28
CA TYR A 117 5.87 7.22 -16.92
C TYR A 117 6.85 6.07 -16.84
N GLN A 118 7.53 5.72 -17.95
CA GLN A 118 8.46 4.59 -18.00
C GLN A 118 9.51 4.59 -16.87
N ALA A 119 10.06 5.76 -16.49
CA ALA A 119 11.03 5.87 -15.42
C ALA A 119 10.45 5.40 -14.07
N VAL A 120 9.19 5.75 -13.78
CA VAL A 120 8.49 5.31 -12.56
C VAL A 120 8.32 3.78 -12.58
N PHE A 121 7.93 3.21 -13.73
CA PHE A 121 7.78 1.76 -13.86
C PHE A 121 9.11 1.01 -13.71
N TRP A 122 10.22 1.57 -14.24
CA TRP A 122 11.55 0.99 -14.03
C TRP A 122 11.97 1.00 -12.57
N VAL A 123 11.75 2.10 -11.85
CA VAL A 123 12.03 2.19 -10.41
C VAL A 123 11.15 1.23 -9.61
N MET A 124 9.86 1.13 -9.95
CA MET A 124 8.95 0.16 -9.32
C MET A 124 9.42 -1.29 -9.59
N LEU A 125 9.79 -1.62 -10.82
CA LEU A 125 10.30 -2.94 -11.17
C LEU A 125 11.56 -3.28 -10.37
N LEU A 126 12.50 -2.35 -10.28
CA LEU A 126 13.71 -2.49 -9.46
C LEU A 126 13.35 -2.75 -7.99
N GLY A 127 12.39 -2.00 -7.44
CA GLY A 127 11.89 -2.18 -6.08
C GLY A 127 11.30 -3.59 -5.86
N TYR A 128 10.50 -4.09 -6.81
CA TYR A 128 9.96 -5.46 -6.72
C TYR A 128 11.05 -6.52 -6.84
N ILE A 129 11.98 -6.37 -7.77
CA ILE A 129 13.12 -7.30 -7.93
C ILE A 129 13.90 -7.38 -6.62
N THR A 130 14.29 -6.23 -6.04
CA THR A 130 15.04 -6.19 -4.79
C THR A 130 14.23 -6.73 -3.61
N HIS A 131 12.92 -6.50 -3.58
CA HIS A 131 12.04 -7.03 -2.54
C HIS A 131 11.95 -8.55 -2.58
N TRP A 132 11.91 -9.15 -3.77
CA TRP A 132 11.78 -10.60 -3.96
C TRP A 132 13.11 -11.37 -3.99
N LEU A 133 14.23 -10.68 -3.84
CA LEU A 133 15.51 -11.37 -3.70
C LEU A 133 15.47 -12.38 -2.55
N PRO A 134 16.07 -13.57 -2.75
CA PRO A 134 16.21 -14.56 -1.69
C PRO A 134 16.93 -13.98 -0.46
N GLN A 135 16.54 -14.44 0.73
CA GLN A 135 17.16 -13.95 1.98
C GLN A 135 18.68 -14.17 2.01
N THR A 136 19.16 -15.25 1.41
CA THR A 136 20.59 -15.52 1.26
C THR A 136 21.32 -14.39 0.52
N THR A 137 20.76 -13.91 -0.59
CA THR A 137 21.33 -12.79 -1.36
C THR A 137 21.33 -11.49 -0.54
N LYS A 138 20.23 -11.22 0.15
CA LYS A 138 20.13 -10.04 1.04
C LYS A 138 21.18 -10.08 2.15
N ASN A 139 21.37 -11.22 2.79
CA ASN A 139 22.36 -11.39 3.84
C ASN A 139 23.81 -11.22 3.32
N VAL A 140 24.09 -11.68 2.10
CA VAL A 140 25.39 -11.44 1.46
C VAL A 140 25.61 -9.96 1.18
N MET A 141 24.61 -9.26 0.63
CA MET A 141 24.70 -7.81 0.38
C MET A 141 24.89 -7.02 1.68
N GLU A 142 24.15 -7.38 2.73
CA GLU A 142 24.27 -6.77 4.06
C GLU A 142 25.69 -6.99 4.64
N SER A 143 26.22 -8.21 4.53
CA SER A 143 27.57 -8.55 4.99
C SER A 143 28.65 -7.78 4.21
N LEU A 144 28.52 -7.68 2.89
CA LEU A 144 29.44 -6.90 2.05
C LEU A 144 29.43 -5.42 2.43
N TYR A 145 28.23 -4.84 2.62
CA TYR A 145 28.13 -3.45 3.07
C TYR A 145 28.66 -3.25 4.48
N SER A 146 28.33 -4.14 5.41
CA SER A 146 28.76 -4.06 6.81
C SER A 146 30.28 -4.14 6.94
N ASN A 147 30.93 -4.97 6.15
CA ASN A 147 32.38 -5.16 6.16
C ASN A 147 33.14 -4.15 5.27
N SER A 148 32.42 -3.31 4.50
CA SER A 148 33.07 -2.32 3.65
C SER A 148 33.73 -1.19 4.48
N PRO A 149 34.82 -0.58 3.97
CA PRO A 149 35.46 0.56 4.61
C PRO A 149 34.50 1.75 4.80
N ALA A 150 34.78 2.57 5.82
CA ALA A 150 33.92 3.72 6.16
C ALA A 150 33.71 4.68 4.98
N PHE A 151 34.74 4.92 4.15
CA PHE A 151 34.61 5.82 2.99
C PHE A 151 33.57 5.33 1.97
N ILE A 152 33.44 4.01 1.74
CA ILE A 152 32.42 3.44 0.83
C ILE A 152 31.01 3.69 1.40
N LYS A 153 30.85 3.53 2.71
CA LYS A 153 29.57 3.81 3.40
C LYS A 153 29.17 5.27 3.28
N VAL A 154 30.16 6.18 3.41
CA VAL A 154 29.94 7.63 3.25
C VAL A 154 29.54 7.97 1.81
N ILE A 155 30.25 7.42 0.81
CA ILE A 155 29.90 7.63 -0.60
C ILE A 155 28.48 7.13 -0.88
N PHE A 156 28.16 5.94 -0.41
CA PHE A 156 26.82 5.36 -0.59
C PHE A 156 25.73 6.22 0.06
N ALA A 157 25.94 6.70 1.29
CA ALA A 157 25.05 7.61 1.98
C ALA A 157 24.90 8.96 1.23
N ALA A 158 25.99 9.50 0.71
CA ALA A 158 25.98 10.73 -0.07
C ALA A 158 25.18 10.58 -1.38
N VAL A 159 25.36 9.47 -2.10
CA VAL A 159 24.61 9.18 -3.32
C VAL A 159 23.11 9.06 -3.02
N ILE A 160 22.72 8.33 -1.98
CA ILE A 160 21.32 8.25 -1.57
C ILE A 160 20.79 9.62 -1.17
N GLY A 161 21.56 10.40 -0.40
CA GLY A 161 21.18 11.76 -0.02
C GLY A 161 20.95 12.67 -1.22
N LEU A 162 21.80 12.60 -2.24
CA LEU A 162 21.64 13.34 -3.50
C LEU A 162 20.39 12.90 -4.27
N LEU A 163 20.13 11.60 -4.37
CA LEU A 163 18.92 11.07 -5.02
C LEU A 163 17.65 11.52 -4.29
N CYS A 164 17.65 11.47 -2.96
CA CYS A 164 16.55 11.99 -2.15
C CYS A 164 16.37 13.51 -2.32
N TYR A 165 17.47 14.26 -2.38
CA TYR A 165 17.42 15.70 -2.61
C TYR A 165 16.84 16.03 -3.99
N GLN A 166 17.27 15.32 -5.06
CA GLN A 166 16.71 15.50 -6.40
C GLN A 166 15.22 15.16 -6.44
N ALA A 167 14.81 14.07 -5.77
CA ALA A 167 13.40 13.70 -5.68
C ALA A 167 12.57 14.75 -4.91
N PHE A 168 13.16 15.39 -3.89
CA PHE A 168 12.50 16.44 -3.11
C PHE A 168 12.47 17.78 -3.84
N SER A 169 13.52 18.12 -4.58
CA SER A 169 13.65 19.40 -5.32
C SER A 169 12.93 19.41 -6.67
N SER A 170 12.54 18.25 -7.21
CA SER A 170 11.63 18.21 -8.35
C SER A 170 10.25 18.73 -7.89
N ASP A 171 9.58 19.55 -8.72
CA ASP A 171 8.24 20.14 -8.47
C ASP A 171 7.13 19.08 -8.28
N PHE A 172 7.44 17.98 -7.61
CA PHE A 172 6.46 17.01 -7.17
C PHE A 172 5.65 17.62 -6.03
N GLN A 173 4.35 17.63 -6.19
CA GLN A 173 3.38 18.11 -5.21
C GLN A 173 3.75 17.65 -3.79
N PRO A 174 3.66 18.57 -2.80
CA PRO A 174 4.03 18.26 -1.42
C PRO A 174 3.26 17.05 -0.91
N PHE A 175 3.94 16.26 -0.09
CA PHE A 175 3.37 15.08 0.54
C PHE A 175 2.02 15.42 1.19
N ILE A 176 1.01 14.58 1.02
CA ILE A 176 -0.40 14.79 1.42
C ILE A 176 -0.58 15.37 2.84
N TYR A 177 0.40 15.17 3.72
CA TYR A 177 0.36 15.67 5.11
C TYR A 177 0.58 17.19 5.29
N PHE A 178 0.98 17.92 4.25
CA PHE A 178 1.23 19.37 4.32
C PHE A 178 0.10 20.22 3.70
N GLN A 179 -1.05 19.65 3.44
CA GLN A 179 -2.22 20.36 2.90
C GLN A 179 -3.29 20.67 3.97
N PHE A 180 -2.89 20.86 5.22
CA PHE A 180 -3.79 21.32 6.28
C PHE A 180 -3.50 22.78 6.63
#